data_824b37aa9a34587be62f672bb5611fa3
#
_entry.id   824b37aa9a34587be62f672bb5611fa3
#
_cell.length_a   1.000
_cell.length_b   1.000
_cell.length_c   1.000
_cell.angle_alpha   90.00
_cell.angle_beta   90.00
_cell.angle_gamma   90.00
#
_symmetry.space_group_name_H-M   'P 1'
#
loop_
_entity.id
_entity.type
_entity.pdbx_description
1 polymer ?
#
loop_
_entity_poly.entity_id
_entity_poly.type
_entity_poly.pdbx_seq_one_letter_code
_entity_poly.pdbx_strand_id
1 'polypeptide(L)'
;MKQISFAQAEHQNKKKVTRRERFLAQMDALVPWQRLIDALSPSYFPNAAGKRGRPPIGLARMLRIYFLQQWYALADEALEDAIYDSQAMRDFIGIDLAIESVPDATTLLRFRHLLEKHALTQRIFEEINASLAEQGLFMREGTIVDATIVAAAPSTKNKAKQRDPEMKQTKKGNQWYFGMKAHIGVDAVTGLTHSVAATSANVADVTMAGHLVRDDDKRVYGDAGYTGMWKYLDEEKDAPGSRCYIAAKRGILKKMEDSPMKTLLLAFEKAKASIRAKVEHPFHVIKNLFGYRKVRYKGLTKNQAQLFSLFGLANLVLATRCEGQVEGVSTP
;
A
#
# COMPACT_ATOMS: atom_id res chain seq x y z
N MET A 1 4.15 -1.93 39.46
CA MET A 1 5.13 -2.74 38.71
C MET A 1 4.35 -3.71 37.83
N LYS A 2 4.61 -3.74 36.50
CA LYS A 2 4.05 -4.78 35.64
C LYS A 2 4.78 -6.09 35.96
N GLN A 3 4.04 -7.11 36.36
CA GLN A 3 4.60 -8.44 36.57
C GLN A 3 4.95 -9.02 35.20
N ILE A 4 6.22 -9.31 34.96
CA ILE A 4 6.74 -9.89 33.70
C ILE A 4 6.59 -11.40 33.81
N SER A 5 5.99 -12.07 32.85
CA SER A 5 5.92 -13.52 32.80
C SER A 5 7.30 -14.12 32.54
N PHE A 6 7.53 -15.37 32.95
CA PHE A 6 8.80 -16.07 32.69
C PHE A 6 9.16 -16.14 31.21
N ALA A 7 8.16 -16.35 30.33
CA ALA A 7 8.33 -16.35 28.89
C ALA A 7 8.75 -14.98 28.35
N GLN A 8 8.22 -13.87 28.88
CA GLN A 8 8.65 -12.53 28.54
C GLN A 8 10.08 -12.24 29.02
N ALA A 9 10.44 -12.67 30.23
CA ALA A 9 11.80 -12.52 30.78
C ALA A 9 12.82 -13.29 29.95
N GLU A 10 12.52 -14.52 29.56
CA GLU A 10 13.34 -15.34 28.65
C GLU A 10 13.53 -14.69 27.28
N HIS A 11 12.44 -14.19 26.69
CA HIS A 11 12.48 -13.51 25.41
C HIS A 11 13.27 -12.19 25.46
N GLN A 12 13.19 -11.43 26.54
CA GLN A 12 13.95 -10.19 26.72
C GLN A 12 15.45 -10.44 26.93
N ASN A 13 15.82 -11.56 27.58
CA ASN A 13 17.20 -11.90 27.85
C ASN A 13 17.91 -12.64 26.71
N LYS A 14 17.23 -12.92 25.60
CA LYS A 14 17.86 -13.58 24.44
C LYS A 14 18.92 -12.69 23.79
N LYS A 15 20.04 -13.32 23.39
CA LYS A 15 21.17 -12.61 22.76
C LYS A 15 20.89 -12.07 21.35
N LYS A 16 19.91 -12.63 20.64
CA LYS A 16 19.62 -12.30 19.25
C LYS A 16 18.29 -11.60 19.11
N VAL A 17 18.29 -10.38 18.54
CA VAL A 17 17.08 -9.70 18.05
C VAL A 17 16.74 -10.26 16.68
N THR A 18 15.52 -10.77 16.50
CA THR A 18 15.07 -11.34 15.22
C THR A 18 14.78 -10.24 14.20
N ARG A 19 14.72 -10.61 12.90
CA ARG A 19 14.33 -9.67 11.85
C ARG A 19 12.92 -9.11 12.09
N ARG A 20 11.99 -9.98 12.53
CA ARG A 20 10.61 -9.60 12.85
C ARG A 20 10.56 -8.55 13.96
N GLU A 21 11.30 -8.73 15.04
CA GLU A 21 11.35 -7.75 16.14
C GLU A 21 11.87 -6.40 15.68
N ARG A 22 12.97 -6.39 14.92
CA ARG A 22 13.52 -5.14 14.37
C ARG A 22 12.52 -4.42 13.47
N PHE A 23 11.87 -5.16 12.57
CA PHE A 23 10.86 -4.61 11.68
C PHE A 23 9.68 -4.04 12.48
N LEU A 24 9.13 -4.78 13.43
CA LEU A 24 7.98 -4.32 14.23
C LEU A 24 8.35 -3.13 15.11
N ALA A 25 9.53 -3.11 15.74
CA ALA A 25 9.99 -1.97 16.52
C ALA A 25 10.18 -0.72 15.66
N GLN A 26 10.72 -0.88 14.44
CA GLN A 26 10.88 0.20 13.47
C GLN A 26 9.51 0.75 13.01
N MET A 27 8.58 -0.12 12.68
CA MET A 27 7.22 0.29 12.29
C MET A 27 6.45 0.92 13.45
N ASP A 28 6.65 0.43 14.67
CA ASP A 28 6.01 1.02 15.86
C ASP A 28 6.42 2.48 16.09
N ALA A 29 7.68 2.81 15.81
CA ALA A 29 8.20 4.17 15.92
C ALA A 29 7.72 5.10 14.78
N LEU A 30 7.46 4.56 13.58
CA LEU A 30 7.13 5.35 12.39
C LEU A 30 5.62 5.56 12.20
N VAL A 31 4.80 4.61 12.66
CA VAL A 31 3.35 4.73 12.52
C VAL A 31 2.84 5.88 13.40
N PRO A 32 2.10 6.85 12.84
CA PRO A 32 1.55 7.97 13.61
C PRO A 32 0.31 7.53 14.41
N TRP A 33 0.50 6.68 15.43
CA TRP A 33 -0.57 6.01 16.17
C TRP A 33 -1.64 6.95 16.69
N GLN A 34 -1.24 8.05 17.35
CA GLN A 34 -2.22 8.96 17.95
C GLN A 34 -3.09 9.61 16.86
N ARG A 35 -2.47 10.05 15.77
CA ARG A 35 -3.16 10.64 14.62
C ARG A 35 -4.19 9.67 14.02
N LEU A 36 -3.82 8.40 13.83
CA LEU A 36 -4.73 7.37 13.33
C LEU A 36 -5.87 7.09 14.31
N ILE A 37 -5.58 7.03 15.62
CA ILE A 37 -6.60 6.81 16.64
C ILE A 37 -7.60 7.97 16.63
N ASP A 38 -7.14 9.21 16.61
CA ASP A 38 -7.99 10.40 16.60
C ASP A 38 -8.87 10.45 15.35
N ALA A 39 -8.31 10.14 14.19
CA ALA A 39 -9.04 10.14 12.92
C ALA A 39 -10.11 9.04 12.81
N LEU A 40 -9.89 7.87 13.44
CA LEU A 40 -10.79 6.71 13.30
C LEU A 40 -11.76 6.55 14.47
N SER A 41 -11.45 7.09 15.65
CA SER A 41 -12.29 6.99 16.86
C SER A 41 -13.74 7.38 16.67
N PRO A 42 -14.10 8.43 15.90
CA PRO A 42 -15.49 8.80 15.70
C PRO A 42 -16.34 7.71 15.04
N SER A 43 -15.72 6.83 14.25
CA SER A 43 -16.39 5.72 13.57
C SER A 43 -16.26 4.39 14.32
N TYR A 44 -15.38 4.32 15.33
CA TYR A 44 -15.10 3.10 16.07
C TYR A 44 -16.01 3.00 17.31
N PHE A 45 -17.14 2.29 17.17
CA PHE A 45 -18.11 2.08 18.24
C PHE A 45 -18.52 3.36 19.00
N PRO A 46 -18.97 4.43 18.30
CA PRO A 46 -19.25 5.73 18.90
C PRO A 46 -20.28 5.69 20.04
N ASN A 47 -21.12 4.64 20.08
CA ASN A 47 -22.19 4.47 21.07
C ASN A 47 -21.91 3.33 22.07
N ALA A 48 -20.65 2.93 22.26
CA ALA A 48 -20.32 1.82 23.18
C ALA A 48 -20.37 2.24 24.66
N ALA A 49 -20.17 3.53 24.94
CA ALA A 49 -20.21 4.04 26.30
C ALA A 49 -21.61 3.86 26.91
N GLY A 50 -21.66 3.26 28.11
CA GLY A 50 -22.89 3.02 28.84
C GLY A 50 -23.76 1.83 28.37
N LYS A 51 -23.36 1.12 27.32
CA LYS A 51 -24.06 -0.12 26.91
C LYS A 51 -23.65 -1.30 27.78
N ARG A 52 -24.65 -2.14 28.13
CA ARG A 52 -24.39 -3.43 28.79
C ARG A 52 -23.69 -4.37 27.81
N GLY A 53 -22.68 -5.11 28.27
CA GLY A 53 -21.95 -6.11 27.49
C GLY A 53 -20.43 -5.93 27.59
N ARG A 54 -19.70 -6.82 26.90
CA ARG A 54 -18.23 -6.72 26.85
C ARG A 54 -17.83 -5.46 26.05
N PRO A 55 -16.96 -4.59 26.59
CA PRO A 55 -16.48 -3.43 25.88
C PRO A 55 -15.73 -3.85 24.61
N PRO A 56 -15.75 -3.02 23.56
CA PRO A 56 -14.96 -3.29 22.35
C PRO A 56 -13.46 -3.26 22.69
N ILE A 57 -12.69 -4.08 21.95
CA ILE A 57 -11.22 -4.07 22.05
C ILE A 57 -10.72 -2.68 21.65
N GLY A 58 -9.73 -2.13 22.36
CA GLY A 58 -9.21 -0.80 22.07
C GLY A 58 -8.76 -0.62 20.62
N LEU A 59 -9.10 0.51 20.01
CA LEU A 59 -8.81 0.81 18.59
C LEU A 59 -7.33 0.68 18.25
N ALA A 60 -6.43 1.18 19.11
CA ALA A 60 -4.99 1.05 18.92
C ALA A 60 -4.54 -0.40 18.75
N ARG A 61 -5.10 -1.31 19.55
CA ARG A 61 -4.80 -2.74 19.47
C ARG A 61 -5.33 -3.36 18.18
N MET A 62 -6.57 -3.04 17.80
CA MET A 62 -7.16 -3.52 16.55
C MET A 62 -6.42 -3.05 15.31
N LEU A 63 -5.92 -1.81 15.30
CA LEU A 63 -5.06 -1.29 14.22
C LEU A 63 -3.74 -2.05 14.14
N ARG A 64 -3.08 -2.33 15.29
CA ARG A 64 -1.85 -3.12 15.34
C ARG A 64 -2.05 -4.53 14.76
N ILE A 65 -3.12 -5.21 15.15
CA ILE A 65 -3.49 -6.53 14.62
C ILE A 65 -3.75 -6.45 13.11
N TYR A 66 -4.50 -5.45 12.66
CA TYR A 66 -4.79 -5.26 11.25
C TYR A 66 -3.52 -4.99 10.43
N PHE A 67 -2.57 -4.19 10.95
CA PHE A 67 -1.31 -3.92 10.26
C PHE A 67 -0.41 -5.17 10.18
N LEU A 68 -0.37 -6.00 11.23
CA LEU A 68 0.29 -7.30 11.16
C LEU A 68 -0.27 -8.16 10.03
N GLN A 69 -1.61 -8.19 9.86
CA GLN A 69 -2.24 -8.90 8.76
C GLN A 69 -1.73 -8.42 7.39
N GLN A 70 -1.61 -7.10 7.20
CA GLN A 70 -1.17 -6.54 5.93
C GLN A 70 0.32 -6.82 5.68
N TRP A 71 1.20 -6.62 6.67
CA TRP A 71 2.64 -6.82 6.53
C TRP A 71 3.04 -8.28 6.27
N TYR A 72 2.38 -9.22 6.96
CA TYR A 72 2.72 -10.65 6.88
C TYR A 72 1.82 -11.44 5.93
N ALA A 73 0.88 -10.78 5.28
CA ALA A 73 -0.03 -11.39 4.33
C ALA A 73 -0.82 -12.59 4.91
N LEU A 74 -1.21 -12.57 6.17
CA LEU A 74 -1.88 -13.67 6.86
C LEU A 74 -3.39 -13.69 6.63
N ALA A 75 -3.99 -14.88 6.54
CA ALA A 75 -5.43 -15.06 6.64
C ALA A 75 -5.89 -14.79 8.08
N ASP A 76 -7.20 -14.60 8.29
CA ASP A 76 -7.72 -14.22 9.60
C ASP A 76 -7.37 -15.26 10.69
N GLU A 77 -7.59 -16.54 10.45
CA GLU A 77 -7.23 -17.63 11.36
C GLU A 77 -5.70 -17.77 11.53
N ALA A 78 -4.95 -17.72 10.42
CA ALA A 78 -3.49 -17.80 10.48
C ALA A 78 -2.84 -16.62 11.22
N LEU A 79 -3.49 -15.45 11.27
CA LEU A 79 -3.01 -14.33 12.07
C LEU A 79 -3.25 -14.58 13.56
N GLU A 80 -4.39 -15.11 13.93
CA GLU A 80 -4.68 -15.51 15.31
C GLU A 80 -3.63 -16.49 15.81
N ASP A 81 -3.39 -17.60 15.08
CA ASP A 81 -2.35 -18.59 15.40
C ASP A 81 -0.94 -17.95 15.50
N ALA A 82 -0.58 -17.10 14.52
CA ALA A 82 0.73 -16.43 14.51
C ALA A 82 0.94 -15.50 15.72
N ILE A 83 -0.11 -14.89 16.25
CA ILE A 83 -0.04 -14.08 17.47
C ILE A 83 0.17 -14.98 18.69
N TYR A 84 -0.52 -16.13 18.77
CA TYR A 84 -0.26 -17.12 19.84
C TYR A 84 1.16 -17.63 19.81
N ASP A 85 1.74 -17.90 18.63
CA ASP A 85 3.07 -18.47 18.49
C ASP A 85 4.21 -17.45 18.67
N SER A 86 3.98 -16.17 18.30
CA SER A 86 5.03 -15.16 18.22
C SER A 86 5.01 -14.15 19.35
N GLN A 87 5.97 -14.24 20.28
CA GLN A 87 6.16 -13.23 21.32
C GLN A 87 6.36 -11.81 20.74
N ALA A 88 7.12 -11.69 19.64
CA ALA A 88 7.33 -10.39 18.99
C ALA A 88 6.04 -9.75 18.48
N MET A 89 5.08 -10.55 17.99
CA MET A 89 3.77 -10.04 17.59
C MET A 89 2.93 -9.67 18.80
N ARG A 90 2.97 -10.45 19.87
CA ARG A 90 2.28 -10.12 21.13
C ARG A 90 2.80 -8.83 21.75
N ASP A 91 4.11 -8.66 21.82
CA ASP A 91 4.74 -7.45 22.36
C ASP A 91 4.32 -6.21 21.53
N PHE A 92 4.31 -6.32 20.19
CA PHE A 92 3.86 -5.25 19.31
C PHE A 92 2.39 -4.87 19.53
N ILE A 93 1.51 -5.84 19.79
CA ILE A 93 0.07 -5.62 20.00
C ILE A 93 -0.21 -5.18 21.46
N GLY A 94 0.67 -5.53 22.38
CA GLY A 94 0.50 -5.34 23.82
C GLY A 94 -0.45 -6.36 24.44
N ILE A 95 -0.38 -7.65 24.02
CA ILE A 95 -1.15 -8.76 24.57
C ILE A 95 -0.27 -9.61 25.49
N ASP A 96 -0.78 -9.90 26.68
CA ASP A 96 -0.22 -10.85 27.62
C ASP A 96 -1.18 -12.05 27.77
N LEU A 97 -0.76 -13.23 27.30
CA LEU A 97 -1.56 -14.45 27.36
C LEU A 97 -1.87 -14.95 28.76
N ALA A 98 -1.14 -14.49 29.77
CA ALA A 98 -1.44 -14.80 31.17
C ALA A 98 -2.69 -14.06 31.69
N ILE A 99 -3.10 -12.96 31.02
CA ILE A 99 -4.20 -12.09 31.46
C ILE A 99 -5.37 -12.15 30.49
N GLU A 100 -5.09 -12.26 29.18
CA GLU A 100 -6.12 -12.13 28.15
C GLU A 100 -5.84 -13.06 26.94
N SER A 101 -6.90 -13.41 26.22
CA SER A 101 -6.81 -14.17 24.96
C SER A 101 -6.59 -13.27 23.76
N VAL A 102 -6.02 -13.83 22.70
CA VAL A 102 -5.93 -13.18 21.39
C VAL A 102 -7.36 -12.95 20.84
N PRO A 103 -7.63 -11.78 20.22
CA PRO A 103 -8.88 -11.57 19.48
C PRO A 103 -9.03 -12.58 18.36
N ASP A 104 -10.20 -13.20 18.26
CA ASP A 104 -10.49 -14.23 17.27
C ASP A 104 -10.56 -13.67 15.83
N ALA A 105 -10.48 -14.57 14.85
CA ALA A 105 -10.59 -14.27 13.43
C ALA A 105 -11.88 -13.51 13.09
N THR A 106 -12.99 -13.80 13.79
CA THR A 106 -14.29 -13.14 13.60
C THR A 106 -14.25 -11.68 14.04
N THR A 107 -13.56 -11.39 15.12
CA THR A 107 -13.33 -10.01 15.61
C THR A 107 -12.56 -9.19 14.59
N LEU A 108 -11.50 -9.76 14.01
CA LEU A 108 -10.73 -9.10 12.96
C LEU A 108 -11.58 -8.89 11.69
N LEU A 109 -12.38 -9.86 11.30
CA LEU A 109 -13.30 -9.73 10.17
C LEU A 109 -14.31 -8.58 10.38
N ARG A 110 -14.89 -8.46 11.58
CA ARG A 110 -15.81 -7.36 11.93
C ARG A 110 -15.10 -6.00 11.89
N PHE A 111 -13.88 -5.92 12.38
CA PHE A 111 -13.08 -4.70 12.31
C PHE A 111 -12.81 -4.29 10.87
N ARG A 112 -12.40 -5.22 10.01
CA ARG A 112 -12.19 -4.96 8.58
C ARG A 112 -13.47 -4.47 7.88
N HIS A 113 -14.62 -5.09 8.15
CA HIS A 113 -15.91 -4.63 7.62
C HIS A 113 -16.26 -3.20 8.09
N LEU A 114 -15.91 -2.85 9.32
CA LEU A 114 -16.07 -1.48 9.83
C LEU A 114 -15.18 -0.50 9.06
N LEU A 115 -13.90 -0.86 8.83
CA LEU A 115 -12.99 -0.04 8.04
C LEU A 115 -13.51 0.17 6.60
N GLU A 116 -14.02 -0.89 5.96
CA GLU A 116 -14.59 -0.84 4.62
C GLU A 116 -15.85 0.02 4.57
N LYS A 117 -16.78 -0.18 5.51
CA LYS A 117 -18.06 0.52 5.57
C LYS A 117 -17.93 2.03 5.68
N HIS A 118 -16.93 2.50 6.39
CA HIS A 118 -16.71 3.92 6.65
C HIS A 118 -15.53 4.50 5.87
N ALA A 119 -15.01 3.80 4.84
CA ALA A 119 -13.84 4.19 4.03
C ALA A 119 -12.59 4.54 4.88
N LEU A 120 -12.45 3.93 6.07
CA LEU A 120 -11.39 4.25 7.01
C LEU A 120 -10.01 3.80 6.54
N THR A 121 -9.92 2.86 5.60
CA THR A 121 -8.65 2.46 4.99
C THR A 121 -8.05 3.58 4.13
N GLN A 122 -8.90 4.34 3.43
CA GLN A 122 -8.48 5.55 2.73
C GLN A 122 -8.03 6.60 3.74
N ARG A 123 -8.76 6.79 4.83
CA ARG A 123 -8.38 7.72 5.89
C ARG A 123 -7.04 7.36 6.54
N ILE A 124 -6.77 6.06 6.77
CA ILE A 124 -5.46 5.58 7.24
C ILE A 124 -4.35 6.00 6.26
N PHE A 125 -4.56 5.81 4.95
CA PHE A 125 -3.61 6.22 3.92
C PHE A 125 -3.35 7.73 3.93
N GLU A 126 -4.41 8.52 4.00
CA GLU A 126 -4.34 9.98 4.04
C GLU A 126 -3.59 10.50 5.27
N GLU A 127 -3.87 9.94 6.47
CA GLU A 127 -3.23 10.36 7.71
C GLU A 127 -1.74 9.97 7.78
N ILE A 128 -1.38 8.79 7.25
CA ILE A 128 0.03 8.40 7.10
C ILE A 128 0.74 9.38 6.17
N ASN A 129 0.15 9.68 5.01
CA ASN A 129 0.74 10.60 4.04
C ASN A 129 0.84 12.03 4.58
N ALA A 130 -0.15 12.50 5.34
CA ALA A 130 -0.10 13.79 5.98
C ALA A 130 1.05 13.88 7.01
N SER A 131 1.24 12.84 7.82
CA SER A 131 2.37 12.75 8.75
C SER A 131 3.72 12.79 8.02
N LEU A 132 3.87 12.06 6.92
CA LEU A 132 5.08 12.07 6.10
C LEU A 132 5.30 13.41 5.38
N ALA A 133 4.23 14.09 4.99
CA ALA A 133 4.31 15.43 4.39
C ALA A 133 4.78 16.49 5.40
N GLU A 134 4.33 16.42 6.64
CA GLU A 134 4.81 17.28 7.74
C GLU A 134 6.31 17.09 8.02
N GLN A 135 6.83 15.90 7.76
CA GLN A 135 8.26 15.59 7.82
C GLN A 135 9.04 16.02 6.56
N GLY A 136 8.38 16.67 5.60
CA GLY A 136 8.99 17.14 4.37
C GLY A 136 9.28 16.05 3.32
N LEU A 137 8.70 14.86 3.45
CA LEU A 137 8.97 13.75 2.54
C LEU A 137 8.16 13.77 1.23
N PHE A 138 7.18 14.67 1.08
CA PHE A 138 6.50 14.91 -0.19
C PHE A 138 6.95 16.24 -0.79
N MET A 139 7.76 16.15 -1.85
CA MET A 139 8.40 17.32 -2.46
C MET A 139 7.49 18.09 -3.44
N ARG A 140 6.39 17.48 -3.90
CA ARG A 140 5.39 18.09 -4.81
C ARG A 140 5.95 18.71 -6.08
N GLU A 141 7.08 18.19 -6.58
CA GLU A 141 7.70 18.66 -7.83
C GLU A 141 7.14 17.98 -9.08
N GLY A 142 6.44 16.90 -8.91
CA GLY A 142 5.79 16.14 -9.98
C GLY A 142 5.37 14.75 -9.56
N THR A 143 4.59 14.12 -10.41
CA THR A 143 4.04 12.77 -10.20
C THR A 143 4.54 11.79 -11.25
N ILE A 144 4.84 10.57 -10.84
CA ILE A 144 5.02 9.42 -11.73
C ILE A 144 3.76 8.56 -11.63
N VAL A 145 3.13 8.28 -12.77
CA VAL A 145 1.96 7.41 -12.85
C VAL A 145 2.34 6.05 -13.41
N ASP A 146 1.83 4.99 -12.81
CA ASP A 146 1.99 3.63 -13.31
C ASP A 146 0.90 2.69 -12.78
N ALA A 147 0.79 1.51 -13.38
CA ALA A 147 -0.17 0.50 -13.00
C ALA A 147 0.46 -0.90 -12.94
N THR A 148 -0.02 -1.69 -11.99
CA THR A 148 0.41 -3.07 -11.89
C THR A 148 -0.78 -4.02 -11.85
N ILE A 149 -0.64 -5.20 -12.47
CA ILE A 149 -1.64 -6.26 -12.45
C ILE A 149 -1.55 -6.99 -11.12
N VAL A 150 -2.71 -7.17 -10.47
CA VAL A 150 -2.90 -8.04 -9.31
C VAL A 150 -3.80 -9.19 -9.73
N ALA A 151 -3.29 -10.41 -9.68
CA ALA A 151 -4.00 -11.59 -10.16
C ALA A 151 -5.21 -11.92 -9.27
N ALA A 152 -6.30 -12.38 -9.88
CA ALA A 152 -7.44 -12.96 -9.19
C ALA A 152 -7.54 -14.47 -9.46
N ALA A 153 -8.31 -15.19 -8.64
CA ALA A 153 -8.54 -16.61 -8.84
C ALA A 153 -9.34 -16.86 -10.15
N PRO A 154 -8.74 -17.53 -11.14
CA PRO A 154 -9.42 -17.78 -12.41
C PRO A 154 -10.39 -18.97 -12.35
N SER A 155 -10.42 -19.70 -11.22
CA SER A 155 -11.20 -20.93 -11.05
C SER A 155 -12.68 -20.64 -10.97
N THR A 156 -13.48 -21.52 -11.60
CA THR A 156 -14.94 -21.58 -11.50
C THR A 156 -15.42 -22.69 -10.55
N LYS A 157 -14.49 -23.37 -9.84
CA LYS A 157 -14.79 -24.47 -8.91
C LYS A 157 -15.30 -23.98 -7.54
N ASN A 158 -15.98 -22.85 -7.50
CA ASN A 158 -16.64 -22.33 -6.31
C ASN A 158 -18.14 -22.64 -6.30
N LYS A 159 -18.83 -22.42 -5.18
CA LYS A 159 -20.27 -22.68 -5.03
C LYS A 159 -21.11 -22.00 -6.12
N ALA A 160 -20.75 -20.82 -6.57
CA ALA A 160 -21.46 -20.07 -7.60
C ALA A 160 -21.06 -20.46 -9.03
N LYS A 161 -20.07 -21.37 -9.21
CA LYS A 161 -19.50 -21.79 -10.52
C LYS A 161 -19.13 -20.61 -11.45
N GLN A 162 -18.78 -19.47 -10.88
CA GLN A 162 -18.49 -18.25 -11.60
C GLN A 162 -17.19 -17.60 -11.09
N ARG A 163 -16.49 -16.96 -12.00
CA ARG A 163 -15.38 -16.05 -11.64
C ARG A 163 -15.94 -14.77 -11.02
N ASP A 164 -15.06 -14.00 -10.38
CA ASP A 164 -15.43 -12.66 -9.91
C ASP A 164 -15.82 -11.78 -11.10
N PRO A 165 -17.07 -11.27 -11.16
CA PRO A 165 -17.56 -10.51 -12.32
C PRO A 165 -16.89 -9.15 -12.50
N GLU A 166 -16.30 -8.56 -11.43
CA GLU A 166 -15.60 -7.29 -11.46
C GLU A 166 -14.16 -7.42 -11.92
N MET A 167 -13.61 -8.65 -11.94
CA MET A 167 -12.27 -8.95 -12.45
C MET A 167 -12.34 -9.30 -13.94
N LYS A 168 -11.37 -8.84 -14.73
CA LYS A 168 -11.32 -9.06 -16.19
C LYS A 168 -9.96 -9.60 -16.61
N GLN A 169 -9.89 -10.01 -17.87
CA GLN A 169 -8.65 -10.47 -18.47
C GLN A 169 -7.91 -9.30 -19.15
N THR A 170 -6.59 -9.35 -19.06
CA THR A 170 -5.69 -8.45 -19.81
C THR A 170 -4.49 -9.24 -20.29
N LYS A 171 -3.87 -8.78 -21.37
CA LYS A 171 -2.66 -9.39 -21.94
C LYS A 171 -1.46 -8.49 -21.68
N LYS A 172 -0.38 -9.05 -21.12
CA LYS A 172 0.91 -8.36 -20.97
C LYS A 172 1.99 -9.21 -21.65
N GLY A 173 2.56 -8.69 -22.72
CA GLY A 173 3.41 -9.49 -23.61
C GLY A 173 2.59 -10.64 -24.23
N ASN A 174 3.07 -11.87 -24.09
CA ASN A 174 2.38 -13.07 -24.57
C ASN A 174 1.55 -13.79 -23.51
N GLN A 175 1.48 -13.26 -22.28
CA GLN A 175 0.79 -13.89 -21.18
C GLN A 175 -0.56 -13.21 -20.86
N TRP A 176 -1.59 -14.02 -20.63
CA TRP A 176 -2.90 -13.57 -20.16
C TRP A 176 -2.97 -13.58 -18.65
N TYR A 177 -3.54 -12.54 -18.10
CA TYR A 177 -3.80 -12.38 -16.68
C TYR A 177 -5.30 -12.14 -16.44
N PHE A 178 -5.85 -12.75 -15.38
CA PHE A 178 -7.19 -12.46 -14.91
C PHE A 178 -7.08 -11.79 -13.54
N GLY A 179 -7.73 -10.63 -13.36
CA GLY A 179 -7.65 -9.90 -12.11
C GLY A 179 -8.04 -8.43 -12.22
N MET A 180 -7.35 -7.61 -11.45
CA MET A 180 -7.49 -6.16 -11.43
C MET A 180 -6.15 -5.47 -11.70
N LYS A 181 -6.20 -4.16 -11.91
CA LYS A 181 -5.03 -3.27 -11.88
C LYS A 181 -5.08 -2.38 -10.64
N ALA A 182 -3.92 -2.21 -10.04
CA ALA A 182 -3.67 -1.17 -9.05
C ALA A 182 -2.90 -0.05 -9.76
N HIS A 183 -3.51 1.14 -9.82
CA HIS A 183 -2.92 2.35 -10.39
C HIS A 183 -2.43 3.22 -9.25
N ILE A 184 -1.25 3.79 -9.39
CA ILE A 184 -0.67 4.69 -8.39
C ILE A 184 -0.09 5.94 -9.02
N GLY A 185 -0.20 7.05 -8.28
CA GLY A 185 0.58 8.25 -8.45
C GLY A 185 1.61 8.34 -7.33
N VAL A 186 2.88 8.47 -7.67
CA VAL A 186 3.96 8.61 -6.69
C VAL A 186 4.72 9.92 -6.87
N ASP A 187 5.22 10.45 -5.79
CA ASP A 187 6.09 11.64 -5.82
C ASP A 187 7.36 11.38 -6.64
N ALA A 188 7.66 12.24 -7.59
CA ALA A 188 8.77 12.05 -8.53
C ALA A 188 10.15 12.14 -7.87
N VAL A 189 10.25 12.72 -6.68
CA VAL A 189 11.50 12.85 -5.92
C VAL A 189 11.69 11.67 -4.97
N THR A 190 10.72 11.42 -4.11
CA THR A 190 10.83 10.43 -3.03
C THR A 190 10.33 9.03 -3.42
N GLY A 191 9.44 8.92 -4.41
CA GLY A 191 8.81 7.66 -4.80
C GLY A 191 7.69 7.23 -3.85
N LEU A 192 7.24 8.08 -2.92
CA LEU A 192 6.13 7.80 -2.02
C LEU A 192 4.80 7.92 -2.75
N THR A 193 3.89 6.98 -2.50
CA THR A 193 2.58 6.92 -3.12
C THR A 193 1.65 7.96 -2.51
N HIS A 194 1.06 8.83 -3.33
CA HIS A 194 0.07 9.83 -2.89
C HIS A 194 -1.33 9.58 -3.44
N SER A 195 -1.47 8.84 -4.53
CA SER A 195 -2.76 8.48 -5.12
C SER A 195 -2.83 6.98 -5.40
N VAL A 196 -3.99 6.38 -5.16
CA VAL A 196 -4.25 4.95 -5.38
C VAL A 196 -5.63 4.76 -5.97
N ALA A 197 -5.73 3.96 -7.04
CA ALA A 197 -7.00 3.54 -7.62
C ALA A 197 -6.95 2.07 -8.05
N ALA A 198 -8.10 1.41 -8.04
CA ALA A 198 -8.26 0.05 -8.53
C ALA A 198 -9.25 0.00 -9.69
N THR A 199 -8.93 -0.76 -10.73
CA THR A 199 -9.84 -1.02 -11.84
C THR A 199 -9.79 -2.49 -12.23
N SER A 200 -10.78 -2.96 -12.99
CA SER A 200 -10.66 -4.26 -13.65
C SER A 200 -9.47 -4.25 -14.63
N ALA A 201 -8.82 -5.41 -14.80
CA ALA A 201 -7.54 -5.48 -15.52
C ALA A 201 -7.59 -5.05 -17.00
N ASN A 202 -8.77 -5.00 -17.62
CA ASN A 202 -8.96 -4.58 -19.02
C ASN A 202 -9.07 -3.06 -19.22
N VAL A 203 -9.17 -2.27 -18.16
CA VAL A 203 -9.20 -0.80 -18.25
C VAL A 203 -7.82 -0.30 -18.71
N ALA A 204 -7.79 0.66 -19.63
CA ALA A 204 -6.55 1.25 -20.11
C ALA A 204 -5.93 2.16 -19.05
N ASP A 205 -4.61 2.05 -18.82
CA ASP A 205 -3.92 2.78 -17.74
C ASP A 205 -4.04 4.30 -17.90
N VAL A 206 -3.99 4.78 -19.13
CA VAL A 206 -4.08 6.20 -19.46
C VAL A 206 -5.40 6.86 -19.01
N THR A 207 -6.51 6.11 -18.95
CA THR A 207 -7.80 6.65 -18.51
C THR A 207 -7.86 7.02 -17.04
N MET A 208 -6.89 6.51 -16.25
CA MET A 208 -6.81 6.78 -14.83
C MET A 208 -5.90 7.98 -14.49
N ALA A 209 -5.32 8.63 -15.49
CA ALA A 209 -4.35 9.71 -15.29
C ALA A 209 -4.89 10.84 -14.40
N GLY A 210 -6.11 11.33 -14.67
CA GLY A 210 -6.73 12.41 -13.87
C GLY A 210 -7.01 12.06 -12.41
N HIS A 211 -7.10 10.75 -12.07
CA HIS A 211 -7.26 10.32 -10.67
C HIS A 211 -5.92 10.18 -9.92
N LEU A 212 -4.80 10.23 -10.64
CA LEU A 212 -3.48 9.96 -10.09
C LEU A 212 -2.59 11.20 -9.99
N VAL A 213 -2.86 12.21 -10.80
CA VAL A 213 -2.13 13.48 -10.83
C VAL A 213 -2.69 14.42 -9.76
N ARG A 214 -1.84 15.17 -9.09
CA ARG A 214 -2.23 16.20 -8.10
C ARG A 214 -2.40 17.55 -8.81
N ASP A 215 -3.25 18.40 -8.27
CA ASP A 215 -3.56 19.74 -8.82
C ASP A 215 -2.33 20.66 -8.89
N ASP A 216 -1.33 20.42 -8.03
CA ASP A 216 -0.10 21.22 -7.93
C ASP A 216 1.11 20.60 -8.65
N ASP A 217 0.93 19.50 -9.40
CA ASP A 217 2.02 18.82 -10.10
C ASP A 217 2.54 19.63 -11.30
N LYS A 218 3.79 20.01 -11.27
CA LYS A 218 4.47 20.72 -12.38
C LYS A 218 4.88 19.77 -13.51
N ARG A 219 5.10 18.51 -13.22
CA ARG A 219 5.61 17.49 -14.13
C ARG A 219 4.94 16.16 -13.89
N VAL A 220 4.54 15.50 -14.97
CA VAL A 220 3.96 14.16 -14.88
C VAL A 220 4.76 13.21 -15.75
N TYR A 221 5.14 12.07 -15.18
CA TYR A 221 5.94 11.05 -15.84
C TYR A 221 5.11 9.77 -16.00
N GLY A 222 5.12 9.20 -17.20
CA GLY A 222 4.41 7.95 -17.48
C GLY A 222 5.17 7.06 -18.46
N ASP A 223 4.83 5.79 -18.51
CA ASP A 223 5.33 4.88 -19.52
C ASP A 223 4.64 5.13 -20.88
N ALA A 224 5.03 4.38 -21.93
CA ALA A 224 4.44 4.51 -23.27
C ALA A 224 2.94 4.17 -23.31
N GLY A 225 2.41 3.47 -22.30
CA GLY A 225 0.98 3.19 -22.13
C GLY A 225 0.15 4.43 -21.82
N TYR A 226 0.78 5.47 -21.27
CA TYR A 226 0.14 6.76 -20.97
C TYR A 226 0.23 7.77 -22.12
N THR A 227 0.56 7.34 -23.33
CA THR A 227 0.57 8.22 -24.51
C THR A 227 -0.84 8.82 -24.71
N GLY A 228 -0.92 10.15 -24.76
CA GLY A 228 -2.20 10.87 -24.89
C GLY A 228 -2.88 11.17 -23.55
N MET A 229 -2.20 11.01 -22.42
CA MET A 229 -2.78 11.21 -21.08
C MET A 229 -3.35 12.62 -20.87
N TRP A 230 -2.83 13.65 -21.56
CA TRP A 230 -3.35 15.01 -21.49
C TRP A 230 -4.83 15.13 -21.85
N LYS A 231 -5.41 14.17 -22.59
CA LYS A 231 -6.84 14.11 -22.91
C LYS A 231 -7.72 13.70 -21.73
N TYR A 232 -7.12 13.16 -20.69
CA TYR A 232 -7.77 12.67 -19.48
C TYR A 232 -7.42 13.51 -18.25
N LEU A 233 -6.63 14.57 -18.43
CA LEU A 233 -6.37 15.59 -17.41
C LEU A 233 -7.38 16.71 -17.59
N ASP A 234 -7.99 17.15 -16.52
CA ASP A 234 -8.85 18.33 -16.51
C ASP A 234 -7.94 19.57 -16.38
N GLU A 235 -7.87 20.39 -17.46
CA GLU A 235 -6.99 21.56 -17.48
C GLU A 235 -7.32 22.58 -16.37
N GLU A 236 -8.54 22.57 -15.83
CA GLU A 236 -8.95 23.46 -14.74
C GLU A 236 -8.63 22.89 -13.35
N LYS A 237 -8.55 21.55 -13.22
CA LYS A 237 -8.39 20.85 -11.92
C LYS A 237 -7.09 20.09 -11.79
N ASP A 238 -6.60 19.53 -12.89
CA ASP A 238 -5.46 18.61 -12.87
C ASP A 238 -4.18 19.32 -13.31
N ALA A 239 -3.58 20.14 -12.45
CA ALA A 239 -2.32 20.81 -12.66
C ALA A 239 -2.22 21.58 -13.99
N PRO A 240 -2.94 22.70 -14.16
CA PRO A 240 -2.92 23.50 -15.38
C PRO A 240 -1.49 23.90 -15.74
N GLY A 241 -1.06 23.56 -16.96
CA GLY A 241 0.30 23.83 -17.44
C GLY A 241 1.35 22.81 -17.04
N SER A 242 0.97 21.66 -16.46
CA SER A 242 1.90 20.57 -16.19
C SER A 242 2.48 19.99 -17.48
N ARG A 243 3.78 19.64 -17.45
CA ARG A 243 4.47 19.02 -18.58
C ARG A 243 4.44 17.51 -18.44
N CYS A 244 3.85 16.83 -19.46
CA CYS A 244 3.80 15.37 -19.52
C CYS A 244 5.06 14.80 -20.17
N TYR A 245 5.84 14.04 -19.42
CA TYR A 245 7.06 13.36 -19.84
C TYR A 245 6.79 11.86 -20.05
N ILE A 246 6.14 11.51 -21.16
CA ILE A 246 5.81 10.13 -21.51
C ILE A 246 6.98 9.47 -22.22
N ALA A 247 7.27 8.19 -21.88
CA ALA A 247 8.31 7.43 -22.54
C ALA A 247 7.99 7.21 -24.02
N ALA A 248 8.95 7.42 -24.90
CA ALA A 248 8.80 7.11 -26.31
C ALA A 248 8.70 5.59 -26.54
N LYS A 249 7.90 5.20 -27.55
CA LYS A 249 7.85 3.78 -27.96
C LYS A 249 9.20 3.36 -28.51
N ARG A 250 9.77 2.27 -27.97
CA ARG A 250 11.10 1.75 -28.33
C ARG A 250 11.28 1.53 -29.84
N GLY A 251 10.20 1.16 -30.57
CA GLY A 251 10.23 0.94 -32.00
C GLY A 251 10.49 2.22 -32.82
N ILE A 252 10.11 3.40 -32.29
CA ILE A 252 10.35 4.69 -32.97
C ILE A 252 11.84 5.03 -32.88
N LEU A 253 12.43 4.93 -31.68
CA LEU A 253 13.85 5.25 -31.47
C LEU A 253 14.79 4.31 -32.23
N LYS A 254 14.43 3.01 -32.34
CA LYS A 254 15.21 2.03 -33.10
C LYS A 254 15.25 2.29 -34.61
N LYS A 255 14.20 2.90 -35.16
CA LYS A 255 14.09 3.19 -36.60
C LYS A 255 14.76 4.51 -37.02
N MET A 256 15.17 5.34 -36.03
CA MET A 256 15.85 6.60 -36.33
C MET A 256 17.29 6.33 -36.82
N GLU A 257 17.73 7.09 -37.83
CA GLU A 257 19.11 7.10 -38.29
C GLU A 257 20.04 7.64 -37.18
N ASP A 258 21.27 7.17 -37.19
CA ASP A 258 22.29 7.61 -36.22
C ASP A 258 22.65 9.06 -36.48
N SER A 259 22.39 9.90 -35.52
CA SER A 259 22.57 11.36 -35.59
C SER A 259 22.78 11.94 -34.18
N PRO A 260 23.36 13.15 -34.08
CA PRO A 260 23.45 13.87 -32.79
C PRO A 260 22.06 14.02 -32.11
N MET A 261 21.02 14.21 -32.90
CA MET A 261 19.63 14.30 -32.41
C MET A 261 19.17 12.99 -31.78
N LYS A 262 19.46 11.83 -32.38
CA LYS A 262 19.16 10.52 -31.80
C LYS A 262 19.87 10.32 -30.46
N THR A 263 21.15 10.70 -30.39
CA THR A 263 21.93 10.62 -29.15
C THR A 263 21.30 11.46 -28.05
N LEU A 264 20.90 12.71 -28.35
CA LEU A 264 20.21 13.59 -27.38
C LEU A 264 18.88 12.99 -26.93
N LEU A 265 18.06 12.46 -27.84
CA LEU A 265 16.78 11.83 -27.52
C LEU A 265 16.99 10.60 -26.63
N LEU A 266 17.99 9.77 -26.91
CA LEU A 266 18.30 8.60 -26.07
C LEU A 266 18.72 9.02 -24.66
N ALA A 267 19.53 10.08 -24.52
CA ALA A 267 19.91 10.64 -23.22
C ALA A 267 18.68 11.14 -22.45
N PHE A 268 17.76 11.83 -23.14
CA PHE A 268 16.51 12.32 -22.55
C PHE A 268 15.61 11.16 -22.11
N GLU A 269 15.45 10.12 -22.93
CA GLU A 269 14.69 8.91 -22.56
C GLU A 269 15.31 8.18 -21.36
N LYS A 270 16.65 8.12 -21.29
CA LYS A 270 17.37 7.57 -20.13
C LYS A 270 17.08 8.37 -18.85
N ALA A 271 17.08 9.70 -18.93
CA ALA A 271 16.74 10.57 -17.80
C ALA A 271 15.29 10.35 -17.32
N LYS A 272 14.31 10.28 -18.25
CA LYS A 272 12.92 9.95 -17.92
C LYS A 272 12.81 8.56 -17.28
N ALA A 273 13.50 7.57 -17.80
CA ALA A 273 13.48 6.21 -17.26
C ALA A 273 14.05 6.15 -15.84
N SER A 274 15.11 6.91 -15.54
CA SER A 274 15.70 6.99 -14.20
C SER A 274 14.70 7.57 -13.18
N ILE A 275 13.97 8.62 -13.54
CA ILE A 275 12.92 9.18 -12.66
C ILE A 275 11.80 8.15 -12.46
N ARG A 276 11.31 7.55 -13.54
CA ARG A 276 10.22 6.58 -13.51
C ARG A 276 10.54 5.30 -12.72
N ALA A 277 11.81 4.92 -12.62
CA ALA A 277 12.20 3.73 -11.87
C ALA A 277 11.72 3.76 -10.40
N LYS A 278 11.50 4.93 -9.84
CA LYS A 278 11.02 5.07 -8.45
C LYS A 278 9.61 4.49 -8.22
N VAL A 279 8.74 4.47 -9.25
CA VAL A 279 7.39 3.89 -9.11
C VAL A 279 7.41 2.38 -8.87
N GLU A 280 8.49 1.72 -9.22
CA GLU A 280 8.66 0.28 -8.96
C GLU A 280 8.86 -0.03 -7.47
N HIS A 281 9.32 0.95 -6.66
CA HIS A 281 9.59 0.74 -5.25
C HIS A 281 8.32 0.41 -4.44
N PRO A 282 7.23 1.20 -4.49
CA PRO A 282 5.97 0.84 -3.84
C PRO A 282 5.43 -0.52 -4.29
N PHE A 283 5.48 -0.81 -5.59
CA PHE A 283 5.06 -2.11 -6.10
C PHE A 283 5.92 -3.26 -5.59
N HIS A 284 7.22 -3.05 -5.45
CA HIS A 284 8.12 -4.04 -4.86
C HIS A 284 7.74 -4.31 -3.39
N VAL A 285 7.50 -3.26 -2.62
CA VAL A 285 7.11 -3.41 -1.20
C VAL A 285 5.83 -4.23 -1.08
N ILE A 286 4.75 -3.83 -1.75
CA ILE A 286 3.47 -4.56 -1.59
C ILE A 286 3.52 -5.98 -2.13
N LYS A 287 4.21 -6.24 -3.26
CA LYS A 287 4.22 -7.56 -3.90
C LYS A 287 5.24 -8.52 -3.31
N ASN A 288 6.39 -8.03 -2.91
CA ASN A 288 7.50 -8.87 -2.47
C ASN A 288 7.69 -8.86 -0.96
N LEU A 289 7.64 -7.68 -0.31
CA LEU A 289 7.77 -7.63 1.14
C LEU A 289 6.48 -8.02 1.85
N PHE A 290 5.34 -7.48 1.41
CA PHE A 290 4.02 -7.79 2.01
C PHE A 290 3.32 -8.97 1.34
N GLY A 291 3.89 -9.57 0.28
CA GLY A 291 3.35 -10.77 -0.37
C GLY A 291 2.02 -10.60 -1.11
N TYR A 292 1.58 -9.37 -1.39
CA TYR A 292 0.30 -9.08 -2.05
C TYR A 292 0.42 -9.21 -3.58
N ARG A 293 0.44 -10.45 -4.09
CA ARG A 293 0.50 -10.77 -5.53
C ARG A 293 -0.83 -11.16 -6.13
N LYS A 294 -1.80 -11.54 -5.28
CA LYS A 294 -3.16 -11.93 -5.65
C LYS A 294 -4.17 -11.21 -4.77
N VAL A 295 -5.33 -10.92 -5.35
CA VAL A 295 -6.47 -10.38 -4.58
C VAL A 295 -6.89 -11.36 -3.49
N ARG A 296 -7.28 -10.85 -2.34
CA ARG A 296 -7.75 -11.64 -1.22
C ARG A 296 -9.26 -11.66 -1.11
N TYR A 297 -9.89 -10.60 -1.58
CA TYR A 297 -11.32 -10.39 -1.45
C TYR A 297 -12.01 -10.46 -2.82
N LYS A 298 -13.29 -10.74 -2.82
CA LYS A 298 -14.14 -10.65 -4.01
C LYS A 298 -14.60 -9.21 -4.19
N GLY A 299 -14.59 -8.74 -5.44
CA GLY A 299 -15.00 -7.38 -5.82
C GLY A 299 -13.88 -6.34 -5.75
N LEU A 300 -14.02 -5.24 -6.53
CA LEU A 300 -13.03 -4.17 -6.62
C LEU A 300 -12.98 -3.32 -5.35
N THR A 301 -14.14 -2.96 -4.78
CA THR A 301 -14.24 -2.06 -3.63
C THR A 301 -13.43 -2.54 -2.43
N LYS A 302 -13.54 -3.82 -2.07
CA LYS A 302 -12.80 -4.40 -0.93
C LYS A 302 -11.30 -4.47 -1.19
N ASN A 303 -10.91 -4.79 -2.42
CA ASN A 303 -9.50 -4.83 -2.80
C ASN A 303 -8.91 -3.42 -2.89
N GLN A 304 -9.66 -2.42 -3.34
CA GLN A 304 -9.24 -1.02 -3.31
C GLN A 304 -9.05 -0.53 -1.86
N ALA A 305 -9.97 -0.84 -0.97
CA ALA A 305 -9.82 -0.55 0.46
C ALA A 305 -8.54 -1.17 1.03
N GLN A 306 -8.21 -2.40 0.66
CA GLN A 306 -6.96 -3.04 1.05
C GLN A 306 -5.73 -2.35 0.45
N LEU A 307 -5.79 -1.91 -0.82
CA LEU A 307 -4.68 -1.20 -1.47
C LEU A 307 -4.33 0.12 -0.75
N PHE A 308 -5.32 0.89 -0.29
CA PHE A 308 -5.04 2.08 0.52
C PHE A 308 -4.18 1.76 1.74
N SER A 309 -4.57 0.73 2.51
CA SER A 309 -3.78 0.30 3.67
C SER A 309 -2.38 -0.17 3.26
N LEU A 310 -2.27 -1.00 2.22
CA LEU A 310 -0.99 -1.53 1.76
C LEU A 310 -0.03 -0.43 1.30
N PHE A 311 -0.51 0.55 0.51
CA PHE A 311 0.34 1.64 0.04
C PHE A 311 0.68 2.64 1.14
N GLY A 312 -0.23 2.92 2.08
CA GLY A 312 0.09 3.71 3.27
C GLY A 312 1.21 3.07 4.09
N LEU A 313 1.08 1.79 4.39
CA LEU A 313 2.11 1.03 5.11
C LEU A 313 3.41 0.87 4.30
N ALA A 314 3.34 0.79 2.97
CA ALA A 314 4.51 0.77 2.10
C ALA A 314 5.26 2.11 2.14
N ASN A 315 4.54 3.24 2.22
CA ASN A 315 5.16 4.56 2.36
C ASN A 315 5.97 4.67 3.64
N LEU A 316 5.51 4.12 4.77
CA LEU A 316 6.30 4.07 6.01
C LEU A 316 7.61 3.29 5.83
N VAL A 317 7.55 2.14 5.13
CA VAL A 317 8.76 1.35 4.82
C VAL A 317 9.70 2.12 3.89
N LEU A 318 9.18 2.86 2.93
CA LEU A 318 10.00 3.63 1.99
C LEU A 318 10.58 4.89 2.63
N ALA A 319 9.85 5.52 3.55
CA ALA A 319 10.31 6.71 4.30
C ALA A 319 11.61 6.44 5.06
N THR A 320 11.79 5.24 5.63
CA THR A 320 13.05 4.86 6.30
C THR A 320 14.28 4.94 5.40
N ARG A 321 14.08 4.80 4.08
CA ARG A 321 15.15 4.89 3.08
C ARG A 321 15.46 6.32 2.67
N CYS A 322 14.45 7.19 2.74
CA CYS A 322 14.61 8.62 2.38
C CYS A 322 15.40 9.38 3.45
N GLU A 323 15.30 8.98 4.72
CA GLU A 323 15.97 9.64 5.84
C GLU A 323 17.47 9.31 5.96
N GLY A 324 18.03 8.51 5.04
CA GLY A 324 19.45 8.16 5.06
C GLY A 324 19.89 7.28 6.25
N GLN A 325 18.95 6.74 7.03
CA GLN A 325 19.20 5.92 8.22
C GLN A 325 19.21 4.41 7.94
N VAL A 326 19.54 3.98 6.72
CA VAL A 326 19.31 2.58 6.37
C VAL A 326 20.59 1.79 6.19
N GLU A 327 21.04 1.21 7.26
CA GLU A 327 21.58 -0.14 7.23
C GLU A 327 20.40 -1.13 7.23
N GLY A 328 19.93 -1.49 6.04
CA GLY A 328 19.01 -2.59 5.78
C GLY A 328 17.64 -2.55 6.49
N VAL A 329 16.58 -2.16 5.75
CA VAL A 329 15.20 -2.39 6.19
C VAL A 329 15.02 -3.88 6.43
N SER A 330 14.67 -4.26 7.66
CA SER A 330 14.30 -5.64 7.97
C SER A 330 13.02 -5.98 7.21
N THR A 331 13.04 -7.08 6.47
CA THR A 331 11.82 -7.62 5.84
C THR A 331 10.94 -8.27 6.90
N PRO A 332 9.59 -8.18 6.76
CA PRO A 332 8.66 -8.86 7.65
C PRO A 332 8.83 -10.37 7.68
#